data_cb6360c489b537932d36e9c1f9091e74
#
_entry.id   cb6360c489b537932d36e9c1f9091e74
#
_cell.length_a   1.000
_cell.length_b   1.000
_cell.length_c   1.000
_cell.angle_alpha   90.00
_cell.angle_beta   90.00
_cell.angle_gamma   90.00
#
_symmetry.space_group_name_H-M   'P 1'
#
loop_
_entity.id
_entity.type
_entity.pdbx_description
1 polymer ?
#
loop_
_entity_poly.entity_id
_entity_poly.type
_entity_poly.pdbx_seq_one_letter_code
_entity_poly.pdbx_strand_id
1 'polypeptide(L)'
;MELKGRVWKFGKDVDTDELFAGRFIMGGDETSQSQYQEFIAKSGLSDVGHRENVPKDFLTKVAKGDIIVAEENFGIGSSRQQAAETLKFKGVQAVVADSIHRIFFRNFWNLGCPAIDLPGISAEFKTGHEIVINLRRGTIKNLTTGKEFEFRLIIPAWFIDMVEAGGLIPYHKSLQNVKGKNKSAKLQSKG
;
A
#
# COMPACT_ATOMS: atom_id res chain seq x y z
N MET A 1 15.82 -2.25 1.13
CA MET A 1 14.72 -1.26 1.16
C MET A 1 14.14 -1.20 2.55
N GLU A 2 14.08 0.00 3.12
CA GLU A 2 13.46 0.27 4.40
C GLU A 2 12.32 1.29 4.23
N LEU A 3 11.22 1.05 4.94
CA LEU A 3 10.10 1.96 5.05
C LEU A 3 9.99 2.38 6.51
N LYS A 4 10.03 3.68 6.77
CA LYS A 4 9.83 4.25 8.10
C LYS A 4 8.63 5.17 8.08
N GLY A 5 7.75 5.09 9.10
CA GLY A 5 6.57 5.93 9.19
C GLY A 5 5.91 5.91 10.54
N ARG A 6 4.91 6.79 10.67
CA ARG A 6 3.99 6.79 11.81
C ARG A 6 2.89 5.78 11.58
N VAL A 7 2.49 5.10 12.64
CA VAL A 7 1.45 4.08 12.62
C VAL A 7 0.06 4.69 12.79
N TRP A 8 -0.87 4.22 11.96
CA TRP A 8 -2.31 4.30 12.18
C TRP A 8 -2.84 2.91 12.49
N LYS A 9 -3.37 2.72 13.70
CA LYS A 9 -3.95 1.45 14.12
C LYS A 9 -5.41 1.38 13.66
N PHE A 10 -5.70 0.41 12.78
CA PHE A 10 -7.05 0.09 12.34
C PHE A 10 -7.55 -1.16 13.07
N GLY A 11 -8.86 -1.30 13.18
CA GLY A 11 -9.51 -2.49 13.71
C GLY A 11 -9.58 -3.63 12.69
N LYS A 12 -10.43 -4.62 13.01
CA LYS A 12 -10.70 -5.79 12.16
C LYS A 12 -11.72 -5.49 11.08
N ASP A 13 -11.78 -6.38 10.08
CA ASP A 13 -12.82 -6.39 9.03
C ASP A 13 -12.96 -5.07 8.27
N VAL A 14 -11.84 -4.37 8.02
CA VAL A 14 -11.83 -3.14 7.23
C VAL A 14 -12.20 -3.47 5.78
N ASP A 15 -13.40 -3.07 5.37
CA ASP A 15 -13.98 -3.39 4.07
C ASP A 15 -13.50 -2.43 2.96
N THR A 16 -13.44 -2.93 1.73
CA THR A 16 -13.12 -2.11 0.56
C THR A 16 -14.15 -1.02 0.28
N ASP A 17 -15.42 -1.17 0.71
CA ASP A 17 -16.43 -0.11 0.64
C ASP A 17 -16.17 1.00 1.66
N GLU A 18 -15.52 0.70 2.79
CA GLU A 18 -15.05 1.71 3.72
C GLU A 18 -13.91 2.53 3.12
N LEU A 19 -13.00 1.86 2.40
CA LEU A 19 -11.86 2.51 1.77
C LEU A 19 -12.27 3.31 0.52
N PHE A 20 -13.20 2.77 -0.28
CA PHE A 20 -13.75 3.44 -1.46
C PHE A 20 -15.14 2.91 -1.79
N ALA A 21 -16.18 3.68 -1.48
CA ALA A 21 -17.57 3.26 -1.65
C ALA A 21 -17.94 3.03 -3.12
N GLY A 22 -18.72 1.97 -3.38
CA GLY A 22 -19.13 1.55 -4.72
C GLY A 22 -19.85 2.61 -5.53
N ARG A 23 -20.58 3.53 -4.88
CA ARG A 23 -21.29 4.64 -5.55
C ARG A 23 -20.38 5.60 -6.32
N PHE A 24 -19.09 5.65 -6.01
CA PHE A 24 -18.13 6.52 -6.69
C PHE A 24 -17.51 5.88 -7.94
N ILE A 25 -17.72 4.60 -8.21
CA ILE A 25 -17.13 3.91 -9.37
C ILE A 25 -17.60 4.50 -10.72
N MET A 26 -18.82 5.00 -10.77
CA MET A 26 -19.48 5.48 -12.00
C MET A 26 -19.41 7.01 -12.16
N GLY A 27 -18.70 7.72 -11.27
CA GLY A 27 -18.83 9.17 -11.15
C GLY A 27 -17.70 10.02 -11.71
N GLY A 28 -16.69 9.43 -12.34
CA GLY A 28 -15.50 10.18 -12.75
C GLY A 28 -15.38 10.31 -14.26
N ASP A 29 -15.58 11.53 -14.78
CA ASP A 29 -15.16 11.95 -16.14
C ASP A 29 -13.73 12.53 -16.10
N GLU A 30 -12.81 11.87 -15.37
CA GLU A 30 -11.44 12.37 -15.23
C GLU A 30 -10.69 12.18 -16.55
N THR A 31 -10.36 13.30 -17.18
CA THR A 31 -9.64 13.33 -18.46
C THR A 31 -8.13 13.22 -18.30
N SER A 32 -7.61 13.40 -17.08
CA SER A 32 -6.18 13.30 -16.77
C SER A 32 -5.88 12.42 -15.55
N GLN A 33 -4.66 11.88 -15.49
CA GLN A 33 -4.21 11.06 -14.36
C GLN A 33 -4.22 11.85 -13.03
N SER A 34 -3.91 13.13 -13.04
CA SER A 34 -3.92 13.98 -11.84
C SER A 34 -5.34 14.20 -11.30
N GLN A 35 -6.31 14.46 -12.19
CA GLN A 35 -7.72 14.61 -11.83
C GLN A 35 -8.27 13.31 -11.26
N TYR A 36 -7.94 12.17 -11.86
CA TYR A 36 -8.30 10.85 -11.33
C TYR A 36 -7.75 10.63 -9.91
N GLN A 37 -6.47 10.91 -9.69
CA GLN A 37 -5.86 10.75 -8.36
C GLN A 37 -6.52 11.65 -7.31
N GLU A 38 -6.83 12.90 -7.68
CA GLU A 38 -7.52 13.84 -6.79
C GLU A 38 -8.94 13.35 -6.47
N PHE A 39 -9.68 12.87 -7.47
CA PHE A 39 -11.00 12.29 -7.28
C PHE A 39 -10.97 11.09 -6.32
N ILE A 40 -10.07 10.12 -6.55
CA ILE A 40 -9.91 8.96 -5.66
C ILE A 40 -9.56 9.39 -4.24
N ALA A 41 -8.64 10.34 -4.07
CA ALA A 41 -8.24 10.83 -2.77
C ALA A 41 -9.38 11.57 -2.02
N LYS A 42 -10.24 12.29 -2.73
CA LYS A 42 -11.40 12.98 -2.16
C LYS A 42 -12.55 12.04 -1.82
N SER A 43 -12.88 11.12 -2.74
CA SER A 43 -14.01 10.20 -2.59
C SER A 43 -13.71 9.04 -1.65
N GLY A 44 -12.46 8.65 -1.56
CA GLY A 44 -12.02 7.56 -0.70
C GLY A 44 -12.19 7.89 0.78
N LEU A 45 -12.60 6.87 1.55
CA LEU A 45 -12.84 6.96 2.99
C LEU A 45 -13.96 7.95 3.38
N SER A 46 -14.83 8.33 2.44
CA SER A 46 -15.95 9.25 2.72
C SER A 46 -16.97 8.68 3.70
N ASP A 47 -17.07 7.36 3.79
CA ASP A 47 -18.01 6.64 4.65
C ASP A 47 -17.40 6.21 6.01
N VAL A 48 -16.14 6.51 6.24
CA VAL A 48 -15.39 6.07 7.43
C VAL A 48 -15.84 6.77 8.71
N GLY A 49 -16.44 7.93 8.62
CA GLY A 49 -16.88 8.71 9.81
C GLY A 49 -17.91 8.01 10.72
N HIS A 50 -18.44 6.87 10.32
CA HIS A 50 -19.46 6.11 11.04
C HIS A 50 -18.97 4.75 11.56
N ARG A 51 -17.71 4.37 11.35
CA ARG A 51 -17.22 3.03 11.69
C ARG A 51 -16.09 3.07 12.71
N GLU A 52 -16.17 2.18 13.69
CA GLU A 52 -15.23 2.08 14.81
C GLU A 52 -13.85 1.54 14.40
N ASN A 53 -13.74 0.92 13.22
CA ASN A 53 -12.56 0.21 12.74
C ASN A 53 -11.47 1.13 12.19
N VAL A 54 -11.79 2.38 11.91
CA VAL A 54 -10.84 3.37 11.38
C VAL A 54 -10.70 4.54 12.36
N PRO A 55 -9.47 4.97 12.70
CA PRO A 55 -9.27 6.10 13.60
C PRO A 55 -9.95 7.36 13.07
N LYS A 56 -10.75 8.03 13.89
CA LYS A 56 -11.53 9.24 13.51
C LYS A 56 -10.67 10.34 12.89
N ASP A 57 -9.44 10.49 13.39
CA ASP A 57 -8.51 11.52 12.95
C ASP A 57 -7.72 11.12 11.69
N PHE A 58 -7.84 9.88 11.21
CA PHE A 58 -7.06 9.39 10.09
C PHE A 58 -7.21 10.29 8.85
N LEU A 59 -8.44 10.60 8.47
CA LEU A 59 -8.72 11.40 7.27
C LEU A 59 -8.08 12.79 7.26
N THR A 60 -8.00 13.41 8.42
CA THR A 60 -7.53 14.79 8.57
C THR A 60 -6.04 14.88 8.85
N LYS A 61 -5.43 13.80 9.36
CA LYS A 61 -4.04 13.81 9.86
C LYS A 61 -3.11 12.81 9.17
N VAL A 62 -3.64 11.98 8.24
CA VAL A 62 -2.79 11.07 7.46
C VAL A 62 -1.81 11.87 6.61
N ALA A 63 -0.56 11.45 6.59
CA ALA A 63 0.52 12.11 5.87
C ALA A 63 1.30 11.12 5.00
N LYS A 64 2.05 11.65 4.05
CA LYS A 64 2.93 10.85 3.20
C LYS A 64 3.96 10.09 4.04
N GLY A 65 4.01 8.80 3.84
CA GLY A 65 4.91 7.91 4.56
C GLY A 65 4.28 7.25 5.78
N ASP A 66 3.02 7.55 6.13
CA ASP A 66 2.32 6.84 7.19
C ASP A 66 2.09 5.36 6.83
N ILE A 67 1.99 4.53 7.85
CA ILE A 67 1.82 3.08 7.73
C ILE A 67 0.59 2.66 8.53
N ILE A 68 -0.26 1.84 7.92
CA ILE A 68 -1.40 1.25 8.61
C ILE A 68 -0.95 -0.06 9.27
N VAL A 69 -1.31 -0.22 10.55
CA VAL A 69 -1.29 -1.52 11.24
C VAL A 69 -2.73 -1.87 11.58
N ALA A 70 -3.21 -3.02 11.10
CA ALA A 70 -4.61 -3.43 11.23
C ALA A 70 -4.74 -4.81 11.88
N GLU A 71 -5.93 -5.10 12.33
CA GLU A 71 -6.31 -6.42 12.82
C GLU A 71 -6.63 -7.36 11.64
N GLU A 72 -7.49 -8.34 11.84
CA GLU A 72 -7.83 -9.37 10.86
C GLU A 72 -8.68 -8.83 9.70
N ASN A 73 -8.58 -9.53 8.54
CA ASN A 73 -9.41 -9.34 7.34
C ASN A 73 -9.34 -7.94 6.70
N PHE A 74 -8.17 -7.30 6.75
CA PHE A 74 -8.02 -6.00 6.12
C PHE A 74 -8.22 -6.07 4.60
N GLY A 75 -9.03 -5.17 4.05
CA GLY A 75 -9.34 -5.11 2.61
C GLY A 75 -10.31 -6.19 2.13
N ILE A 76 -11.16 -6.71 3.03
CA ILE A 76 -12.24 -7.64 2.68
C ILE A 76 -13.26 -6.95 1.75
N GLY A 77 -14.02 -7.73 0.99
CA GLY A 77 -15.12 -7.27 0.13
C GLY A 77 -14.78 -7.34 -1.35
N SER A 78 -14.84 -6.23 -2.05
CA SER A 78 -14.74 -6.15 -3.51
C SER A 78 -13.30 -6.22 -4.03
N SER A 79 -13.17 -6.56 -5.33
CA SER A 79 -11.90 -6.55 -6.07
C SER A 79 -11.42 -5.15 -6.51
N ARG A 80 -12.08 -4.09 -6.10
CA ARG A 80 -11.82 -2.72 -6.53
C ARG A 80 -10.39 -2.26 -6.24
N GLN A 81 -9.68 -1.87 -7.29
CA GLN A 81 -8.35 -1.29 -7.16
C GLN A 81 -8.38 0.07 -6.47
N GLN A 82 -9.46 0.83 -6.65
CA GLN A 82 -9.67 2.16 -6.04
C GLN A 82 -9.56 2.14 -4.51
N ALA A 83 -9.93 1.06 -3.86
CA ALA A 83 -9.76 0.92 -2.42
C ALA A 83 -8.27 0.98 -2.00
N ALA A 84 -7.40 0.30 -2.76
CA ALA A 84 -5.95 0.35 -2.56
C ALA A 84 -5.34 1.70 -2.98
N GLU A 85 -5.82 2.26 -4.10
CA GLU A 85 -5.38 3.57 -4.61
C GLU A 85 -5.70 4.70 -3.64
N THR A 86 -6.85 4.65 -2.98
CA THR A 86 -7.23 5.63 -1.94
C THR A 86 -6.16 5.76 -0.88
N LEU A 87 -5.71 4.65 -0.32
CA LEU A 87 -4.68 4.68 0.72
C LEU A 87 -3.35 5.21 0.19
N LYS A 88 -2.93 4.75 -1.00
CA LYS A 88 -1.72 5.25 -1.65
C LYS A 88 -1.77 6.75 -1.88
N PHE A 89 -2.86 7.27 -2.46
CA PHE A 89 -2.98 8.70 -2.79
C PHE A 89 -3.14 9.58 -1.55
N LYS A 90 -3.62 9.02 -0.44
CA LYS A 90 -3.57 9.69 0.87
C LYS A 90 -2.18 9.64 1.53
N GLY A 91 -1.22 8.96 0.93
CA GLY A 91 0.16 8.94 1.40
C GLY A 91 0.56 7.71 2.21
N VAL A 92 -0.34 6.73 2.38
CA VAL A 92 0.00 5.46 3.04
C VAL A 92 1.00 4.70 2.18
N GLN A 93 2.14 4.35 2.78
CA GLN A 93 3.20 3.66 2.05
C GLN A 93 3.21 2.13 2.24
N ALA A 94 2.62 1.62 3.33
CA ALA A 94 2.51 0.19 3.60
C ALA A 94 1.30 -0.13 4.49
N VAL A 95 0.83 -1.37 4.40
CA VAL A 95 -0.14 -1.96 5.33
C VAL A 95 0.48 -3.21 5.94
N VAL A 96 0.41 -3.33 7.27
CA VAL A 96 0.76 -4.53 8.03
C VAL A 96 -0.49 -4.94 8.79
N ALA A 97 -0.92 -6.19 8.71
CA ALA A 97 -2.12 -6.63 9.42
C ALA A 97 -2.00 -8.08 9.90
N ASP A 98 -2.84 -8.45 10.85
CA ASP A 98 -2.94 -9.83 11.31
C ASP A 98 -3.35 -10.76 10.17
N SER A 99 -4.24 -10.29 9.28
CA SER A 99 -4.49 -10.88 7.96
C SER A 99 -5.00 -9.86 6.95
N ILE A 100 -4.68 -10.06 5.67
CA ILE A 100 -5.07 -9.18 4.55
C ILE A 100 -5.78 -10.00 3.48
N HIS A 101 -6.88 -9.47 2.96
CA HIS A 101 -7.60 -10.13 1.88
C HIS A 101 -6.76 -10.19 0.59
N ARG A 102 -6.70 -11.37 -0.06
CA ARG A 102 -5.78 -11.65 -1.17
C ARG A 102 -5.86 -10.68 -2.35
N ILE A 103 -7.06 -10.18 -2.68
CA ILE A 103 -7.23 -9.25 -3.80
C ILE A 103 -6.65 -7.88 -3.43
N PHE A 104 -6.97 -7.37 -2.23
CA PHE A 104 -6.40 -6.13 -1.73
C PHE A 104 -4.87 -6.22 -1.64
N PHE A 105 -4.33 -7.31 -1.11
CA PHE A 105 -2.89 -7.59 -1.06
C PHE A 105 -2.23 -7.40 -2.44
N ARG A 106 -2.75 -8.06 -3.48
CA ARG A 106 -2.21 -7.95 -4.84
C ARG A 106 -2.33 -6.53 -5.40
N ASN A 107 -3.48 -5.88 -5.22
CA ASN A 107 -3.71 -4.52 -5.71
C ASN A 107 -2.72 -3.55 -5.06
N PHE A 108 -2.48 -3.67 -3.76
CA PHE A 108 -1.61 -2.76 -3.04
C PHE A 108 -0.14 -2.95 -3.42
N TRP A 109 0.31 -4.20 -3.57
CA TRP A 109 1.64 -4.49 -4.12
C TRP A 109 1.83 -3.97 -5.54
N ASN A 110 0.84 -4.16 -6.42
CA ASN A 110 0.90 -3.65 -7.80
C ASN A 110 1.05 -2.12 -7.87
N LEU A 111 0.53 -1.42 -6.88
CA LEU A 111 0.70 0.02 -6.72
C LEU A 111 2.09 0.41 -6.18
N GLY A 112 2.95 -0.54 -5.83
CA GLY A 112 4.24 -0.28 -5.21
C GLY A 112 4.16 0.00 -3.71
N CYS A 113 3.09 -0.42 -3.06
CA CYS A 113 2.89 -0.31 -1.64
C CYS A 113 2.85 -1.73 -1.02
N PRO A 114 3.77 -2.09 -0.14
CA PRO A 114 3.77 -3.40 0.49
C PRO A 114 2.54 -3.61 1.39
N ALA A 115 1.98 -4.81 1.30
CA ALA A 115 1.00 -5.36 2.23
C ALA A 115 1.62 -6.60 2.88
N ILE A 116 1.60 -6.69 4.21
CA ILE A 116 2.32 -7.73 4.97
C ILE A 116 1.34 -8.38 5.94
N ASP A 117 1.13 -9.69 5.78
CA ASP A 117 0.41 -10.52 6.75
C ASP A 117 1.37 -10.96 7.85
N LEU A 118 1.05 -10.63 9.11
CA LEU A 118 1.79 -11.09 10.26
C LEU A 118 0.85 -11.26 11.45
N PRO A 119 0.33 -12.48 11.71
CA PRO A 119 -0.63 -12.72 12.79
C PRO A 119 -0.14 -12.23 14.14
N GLY A 120 -1.01 -11.51 14.87
CA GLY A 120 -0.74 -10.95 16.19
C GLY A 120 0.03 -9.63 16.21
N ILE A 121 0.49 -9.14 15.05
CA ILE A 121 1.26 -7.89 14.98
C ILE A 121 0.45 -6.68 15.43
N SER A 122 -0.83 -6.72 15.22
CA SER A 122 -1.73 -5.62 15.54
C SER A 122 -1.75 -5.26 17.02
N ALA A 123 -1.57 -6.24 17.91
CA ALA A 123 -1.51 -6.04 19.37
C ALA A 123 -0.28 -5.27 19.83
N GLU A 124 0.77 -5.23 19.00
CA GLU A 124 2.08 -4.63 19.34
C GLU A 124 2.17 -3.15 18.95
N PHE A 125 1.14 -2.62 18.29
CA PHE A 125 1.14 -1.24 17.80
C PHE A 125 -0.11 -0.46 18.22
N LYS A 126 0.09 0.85 18.43
CA LYS A 126 -0.96 1.83 18.65
C LYS A 126 -0.81 2.98 17.66
N THR A 127 -1.89 3.71 17.37
CA THR A 127 -1.81 4.94 16.58
C THR A 127 -0.79 5.91 17.20
N GLY A 128 0.08 6.45 16.37
CA GLY A 128 1.15 7.36 16.78
C GLY A 128 2.49 6.68 17.07
N HIS A 129 2.57 5.34 17.17
CA HIS A 129 3.87 4.65 17.24
C HIS A 129 4.69 4.90 15.96
N GLU A 130 6.00 4.83 16.07
CA GLU A 130 6.91 4.78 14.92
C GLU A 130 7.28 3.34 14.57
N ILE A 131 7.29 3.04 13.27
CA ILE A 131 7.59 1.72 12.73
C ILE A 131 8.67 1.80 11.64
N VAL A 132 9.54 0.79 11.61
CA VAL A 132 10.44 0.53 10.48
C VAL A 132 10.18 -0.88 9.96
N ILE A 133 10.02 -0.99 8.64
CA ILE A 133 9.86 -2.25 7.91
C ILE A 133 11.06 -2.42 6.99
N ASN A 134 11.82 -3.51 7.16
CA ASN A 134 12.87 -3.88 6.23
C ASN A 134 12.41 -5.05 5.36
N LEU A 135 12.01 -4.74 4.12
CA LEU A 135 11.46 -5.74 3.21
C LEU A 135 12.49 -6.81 2.80
N ARG A 136 13.78 -6.45 2.67
CA ARG A 136 14.80 -7.41 2.23
C ARG A 136 15.23 -8.35 3.37
N ARG A 137 15.18 -7.87 4.61
CA ARG A 137 15.51 -8.69 5.80
C ARG A 137 14.29 -9.45 6.33
N GLY A 138 13.07 -9.03 5.97
CA GLY A 138 11.85 -9.59 6.55
C GLY A 138 11.67 -9.20 8.02
N THR A 139 11.96 -7.95 8.40
CA THR A 139 11.83 -7.50 9.80
C THR A 139 10.95 -6.26 9.90
N ILE A 140 10.20 -6.20 11.01
CA ILE A 140 9.41 -5.04 11.43
C ILE A 140 9.86 -4.66 12.83
N LYS A 141 10.20 -3.39 13.03
CA LYS A 141 10.57 -2.87 14.34
C LYS A 141 9.63 -1.77 14.78
N ASN A 142 9.07 -1.90 15.97
CA ASN A 142 8.39 -0.83 16.66
C ASN A 142 9.42 0.04 17.35
N LEU A 143 9.70 1.23 16.82
CA LEU A 143 10.71 2.13 17.36
C LEU A 143 10.30 2.75 18.69
N THR A 144 8.99 2.84 18.95
CA THR A 144 8.46 3.42 20.19
C THR A 144 8.63 2.46 21.38
N THR A 145 8.47 1.15 21.15
CA THR A 145 8.59 0.13 22.20
C THR A 145 9.92 -0.63 22.17
N GLY A 146 10.67 -0.52 21.08
CA GLY A 146 11.92 -1.25 20.85
C GLY A 146 11.75 -2.70 20.40
N LYS A 147 10.51 -3.23 20.33
CA LYS A 147 10.24 -4.62 19.92
C LYS A 147 10.51 -4.81 18.43
N GLU A 148 11.04 -5.97 18.08
CA GLU A 148 11.33 -6.38 16.70
C GLU A 148 10.66 -7.71 16.39
N PHE A 149 10.14 -7.85 15.16
CA PHE A 149 9.39 -9.00 14.68
C PHE A 149 9.95 -9.43 13.33
N GLU A 150 9.99 -10.72 13.09
CA GLU A 150 10.35 -11.30 11.80
C GLU A 150 9.10 -11.71 11.02
N PHE A 151 9.11 -11.48 9.73
CA PHE A 151 8.09 -11.98 8.82
C PHE A 151 8.73 -12.62 7.59
N ARG A 152 8.04 -13.60 7.02
CA ARG A 152 8.48 -14.23 5.78
C ARG A 152 7.66 -13.70 4.62
N LEU A 153 8.31 -12.95 3.73
CA LEU A 153 7.69 -12.63 2.44
C LEU A 153 7.65 -13.88 1.56
N ILE A 154 6.43 -14.37 1.29
CA ILE A 154 6.20 -15.47 0.36
C ILE A 154 5.96 -14.87 -1.05
N ILE A 155 6.85 -13.99 -1.46
CA ILE A 155 6.80 -13.33 -2.78
C ILE A 155 8.19 -13.36 -3.42
N PRO A 156 8.28 -13.41 -4.76
CA PRO A 156 9.56 -13.34 -5.46
C PRO A 156 10.30 -12.02 -5.19
N ALA A 157 11.64 -12.06 -5.18
CA ALA A 157 12.48 -10.90 -4.89
C ALA A 157 12.20 -9.67 -5.79
N TRP A 158 11.81 -9.88 -7.05
CA TRP A 158 11.50 -8.79 -7.98
C TRP A 158 10.28 -7.94 -7.56
N PHE A 159 9.44 -8.42 -6.62
CA PHE A 159 8.39 -7.59 -6.04
C PHE A 159 8.96 -6.40 -5.26
N ILE A 160 10.12 -6.57 -4.62
CA ILE A 160 10.79 -5.46 -3.93
C ILE A 160 11.28 -4.44 -4.96
N ASP A 161 11.86 -4.91 -6.07
CA ASP A 161 12.31 -4.03 -7.16
C ASP A 161 11.12 -3.28 -7.80
N MET A 162 9.95 -3.93 -7.87
CA MET A 162 8.71 -3.30 -8.32
C MET A 162 8.25 -2.18 -7.37
N VAL A 163 8.37 -2.38 -6.06
CA VAL A 163 8.07 -1.34 -5.05
C VAL A 163 9.06 -0.17 -5.20
N GLU A 164 10.35 -0.45 -5.35
CA GLU A 164 11.39 0.57 -5.56
C GLU A 164 11.16 1.38 -6.86
N ALA A 165 10.59 0.76 -7.89
CA ALA A 165 10.19 1.43 -9.13
C ALA A 165 8.90 2.26 -9.01
N GLY A 166 8.14 2.14 -7.91
CA GLY A 166 6.88 2.85 -7.68
C GLY A 166 5.62 2.11 -8.16
N GLY A 167 5.73 0.79 -8.44
CA GLY A 167 4.64 -0.09 -8.81
C GLY A 167 4.86 -0.82 -10.13
N LEU A 168 3.89 -1.67 -10.48
CA LEU A 168 3.98 -2.58 -11.64
C LEU A 168 4.20 -1.85 -12.97
N ILE A 169 3.47 -0.77 -13.21
CA ILE A 169 3.55 -0.04 -14.49
C ILE A 169 4.92 0.64 -14.66
N PRO A 170 5.43 1.42 -13.71
CA PRO A 170 6.79 1.98 -13.79
C PRO A 170 7.87 0.90 -13.91
N TYR A 171 7.74 -0.20 -13.15
CA TYR A 171 8.66 -1.32 -13.21
C TYR A 171 8.71 -1.95 -14.61
N HIS A 172 7.56 -2.22 -15.22
CA HIS A 172 7.47 -2.76 -16.57
C HIS A 172 8.11 -1.84 -17.62
N LYS A 173 7.85 -0.52 -17.53
CA LYS A 173 8.47 0.49 -18.41
C LYS A 173 10.00 0.49 -18.27
N SER A 174 10.53 0.34 -17.06
CA SER A 174 11.98 0.26 -16.83
C SER A 174 12.62 -0.94 -17.54
N LEU A 175 11.96 -2.10 -17.49
CA LEU A 175 12.43 -3.32 -18.17
C LEU A 175 12.44 -3.20 -19.70
N GLN A 176 11.45 -2.52 -20.29
CA GLN A 176 11.41 -2.27 -21.74
C GLN A 176 12.54 -1.33 -22.18
N ASN A 177 12.84 -0.28 -21.41
CA ASN A 177 13.92 0.65 -21.71
C ASN A 177 15.29 -0.03 -21.69
N VAL A 178 15.54 -0.98 -20.78
CA VAL A 178 16.78 -1.77 -20.75
C VAL A 178 16.88 -2.66 -21.99
N LYS A 179 15.80 -3.33 -22.41
CA LYS A 179 15.78 -4.16 -23.63
C LYS A 179 16.04 -3.34 -24.89
N GLY A 180 15.46 -2.12 -24.99
CA GLY A 180 15.67 -1.20 -26.10
C GLY A 180 17.12 -0.75 -26.22
N LYS A 181 17.75 -0.35 -25.10
CA LYS A 181 19.18 0.05 -25.06
C LYS A 181 20.11 -1.09 -25.48
N ASN A 182 19.86 -2.32 -25.02
CA ASN A 182 20.68 -3.48 -25.39
C ASN A 182 20.54 -3.84 -26.88
N LYS A 183 19.36 -3.62 -27.48
CA LYS A 183 19.14 -3.84 -28.93
C LYS A 183 19.89 -2.81 -29.78
N SER A 184 19.87 -1.54 -29.35
CA SER A 184 20.60 -0.45 -30.04
C SER A 184 22.10 -0.62 -29.94
N ALA A 185 22.64 -1.02 -28.78
CA ALA A 185 24.06 -1.29 -28.58
C ALA A 185 24.56 -2.45 -29.45
N LYS A 186 23.77 -3.53 -29.61
CA LYS A 186 24.10 -4.65 -30.50
C LYS A 186 24.07 -4.29 -31.99
N LEU A 187 23.29 -3.32 -32.40
CA LEU A 187 23.27 -2.83 -33.80
C LEU A 187 24.49 -1.96 -34.11
N GLN A 188 24.94 -1.16 -33.16
CA GLN A 188 26.15 -0.30 -33.33
C GLN A 188 27.46 -1.07 -33.28
N SER A 189 27.52 -2.25 -32.65
CA SER A 189 28.72 -3.10 -32.61
C SER A 189 28.87 -4.01 -33.83
N LYS A 190 27.96 -3.98 -34.79
CA LYS A 190 27.99 -4.78 -36.05
C LYS A 190 28.17 -3.93 -37.31
N GLY A 191 28.42 -2.65 -37.20
CA GLY A 191 28.82 -1.72 -38.27
C GLY A 191 30.22 -1.21 -38.04
#